data_3f9e6d761ca11449852e6f46033c952d
#
_entry.id   3f9e6d761ca11449852e6f46033c952d
#
_cell.length_a   1.000
_cell.length_b   1.000
_cell.length_c   1.000
_cell.angle_alpha   90.00
_cell.angle_beta   90.00
_cell.angle_gamma   90.00
#
_symmetry.space_group_name_H-M   'P 1'
#
loop_
_entity.id
_entity.type
_entity.pdbx_description
1 polymer ?
#
loop_
_entity_poly.entity_id
_entity_poly.type
_entity_poly.pdbx_seq_one_letter_code
_entity_poly.pdbx_strand_id
1 'polypeptide(L)'
;TRALTAGGIGAIHQLVNSVGLRKAIDDDLHLLKRHRPYYESDHVLNIAYNILCGGRTLEDIEIRRNDLVFLDALGARAIPDPTTAGDFCRRFEQLDVWALMEAVNEVRKRVWRHRGPALTGDVARIDADGTMVETDAECKDGIDFNGHKKVWGYHPLLVSLANTGEPLYIVNRSGSRPSHDGAAEVFDNAIALCRSGGFDKILLRGDTDFSLTTNFDRWDNAGVKFVFGYDANPLLKNLATDV
;
A
#
# COMPACT_ATOMS: atom_id res chain seq x y z
N THR A 1 0.63 -7.08 -38.55
CA THR A 1 -0.20 -6.94 -37.34
C THR A 1 0.72 -7.11 -36.14
N ARG A 2 0.77 -6.11 -35.26
CA ARG A 2 1.51 -6.22 -33.99
C ARG A 2 0.52 -6.61 -32.90
N ALA A 3 0.86 -7.58 -32.04
CA ALA A 3 0.03 -8.03 -30.93
C ALA A 3 0.68 -7.62 -29.61
N LEU A 4 -0.11 -7.14 -28.66
CA LEU A 4 0.29 -6.82 -27.31
C LEU A 4 -0.20 -7.92 -26.38
N THR A 5 0.70 -8.57 -25.65
CA THR A 5 0.34 -9.63 -24.69
C THR A 5 -0.39 -9.09 -23.47
N ALA A 6 -0.18 -7.80 -23.13
CA ALA A 6 -0.81 -7.12 -22.03
C ALA A 6 -1.71 -5.99 -22.55
N GLY A 7 -2.85 -6.36 -23.12
CA GLY A 7 -3.85 -5.41 -23.62
C GLY A 7 -4.31 -4.45 -22.49
N GLY A 8 -4.45 -3.16 -22.83
CA GLY A 8 -4.89 -2.14 -21.88
C GLY A 8 -3.79 -1.38 -21.14
N ILE A 9 -2.52 -1.80 -21.17
CA ILE A 9 -1.44 -1.09 -20.45
C ILE A 9 -1.29 0.36 -20.96
N GLY A 10 -1.49 0.64 -22.25
CA GLY A 10 -1.48 1.99 -22.78
C GLY A 10 -2.57 2.87 -22.18
N ALA A 11 -3.79 2.32 -21.98
CA ALA A 11 -4.87 3.04 -21.32
C ALA A 11 -4.58 3.32 -19.85
N ILE A 12 -3.99 2.35 -19.14
CA ILE A 12 -3.51 2.53 -17.75
C ILE A 12 -2.44 3.62 -17.70
N HIS A 13 -1.48 3.61 -18.62
CA HIS A 13 -0.45 4.65 -18.70
C HIS A 13 -1.04 6.05 -18.96
N GLN A 14 -2.02 6.15 -19.84
CA GLN A 14 -2.75 7.41 -20.04
C GLN A 14 -3.49 7.86 -18.77
N LEU A 15 -4.15 6.93 -18.06
CA LEU A 15 -4.79 7.23 -16.77
C LEU A 15 -3.77 7.73 -15.75
N VAL A 16 -2.65 7.06 -15.58
CA VAL A 16 -1.54 7.46 -14.68
C VAL A 16 -1.09 8.90 -14.98
N ASN A 17 -0.92 9.25 -16.25
CA ASN A 17 -0.57 10.60 -16.67
C ASN A 17 -1.69 11.60 -16.37
N SER A 18 -2.95 11.25 -16.66
CA SER A 18 -4.11 12.14 -16.49
C SER A 18 -4.43 12.46 -15.03
N VAL A 19 -4.22 11.50 -14.11
CA VAL A 19 -4.38 11.73 -12.67
C VAL A 19 -3.14 12.38 -12.03
N GLY A 20 -2.06 12.53 -12.79
CA GLY A 20 -0.82 13.18 -12.37
C GLY A 20 0.05 12.36 -11.42
N LEU A 21 -0.03 11.01 -11.48
CA LEU A 21 0.74 10.14 -10.59
C LEU A 21 2.24 10.22 -10.86
N ARG A 22 2.67 10.30 -12.13
CA ARG A 22 4.09 10.49 -12.47
C ARG A 22 4.65 11.73 -11.81
N LYS A 23 3.95 12.86 -11.99
CA LYS A 23 4.37 14.13 -11.41
C LYS A 23 4.44 14.06 -9.88
N ALA A 24 3.45 13.46 -9.23
CA ALA A 24 3.44 13.34 -7.77
C ALA A 24 4.63 12.52 -7.26
N ILE A 25 4.98 11.41 -7.93
CA ILE A 25 6.15 10.61 -7.57
C ILE A 25 7.44 11.42 -7.75
N ASP A 26 7.61 12.10 -8.87
CA ASP A 26 8.84 12.85 -9.17
C ASP A 26 9.00 14.12 -8.31
N ASP A 27 7.87 14.69 -7.82
CA ASP A 27 7.89 15.84 -6.92
C ASP A 27 8.28 15.46 -5.47
N ASP A 28 7.89 14.26 -5.00
CA ASP A 28 8.01 13.89 -3.59
C ASP A 28 9.10 12.84 -3.31
N LEU A 29 9.53 12.07 -4.32
CA LEU A 29 10.55 11.03 -4.18
C LEU A 29 11.86 11.45 -4.85
N HIS A 30 12.96 11.50 -4.07
CA HIS A 30 14.26 12.00 -4.51
C HIS A 30 15.40 11.01 -4.22
N LEU A 31 15.44 9.89 -4.93
CA LEU A 31 16.44 8.83 -4.77
C LEU A 31 17.60 8.94 -5.76
N LEU A 32 17.37 9.60 -6.90
CA LEU A 32 18.32 9.65 -7.99
C LEU A 32 19.14 10.94 -7.96
N LYS A 33 20.47 10.82 -7.96
CA LYS A 33 21.37 11.98 -8.13
C LYS A 33 21.33 12.57 -9.55
N ARG A 34 20.88 11.78 -10.52
CA ARG A 34 20.76 12.15 -11.94
C ARG A 34 19.50 11.53 -12.51
N HIS A 35 18.67 12.34 -13.16
CA HIS A 35 17.38 11.93 -13.74
C HIS A 35 17.51 11.58 -15.24
N ARG A 36 18.64 11.10 -15.67
CA ARG A 36 18.86 10.60 -17.04
C ARG A 36 19.51 9.22 -17.00
N PRO A 37 19.02 8.25 -17.77
CA PRO A 37 17.89 8.37 -18.73
C PRO A 37 16.49 8.30 -18.10
N TYR A 38 16.35 8.03 -16.79
CA TYR A 38 15.08 7.75 -16.11
C TYR A 38 14.87 8.64 -14.90
N TYR A 39 13.60 8.95 -14.60
CA TYR A 39 13.12 9.58 -13.37
C TYR A 39 12.66 8.53 -12.37
N GLU A 40 12.38 8.93 -11.12
CA GLU A 40 11.86 8.06 -10.08
C GLU A 40 10.54 7.40 -10.50
N SER A 41 9.64 8.18 -11.12
CA SER A 41 8.38 7.66 -11.64
C SER A 41 8.56 6.57 -12.71
N ASP A 42 9.60 6.66 -13.54
CA ASP A 42 9.88 5.65 -14.56
C ASP A 42 10.23 4.29 -13.91
N HIS A 43 10.99 4.31 -12.82
CA HIS A 43 11.33 3.08 -12.06
C HIS A 43 10.12 2.51 -11.33
N VAL A 44 9.37 3.33 -10.60
CA VAL A 44 8.18 2.92 -9.85
C VAL A 44 7.14 2.32 -10.79
N LEU A 45 6.83 3.02 -11.89
CA LEU A 45 5.84 2.57 -12.86
C LEU A 45 6.30 1.37 -13.67
N ASN A 46 7.60 1.23 -13.96
CA ASN A 46 8.14 0.04 -14.62
C ASN A 46 7.85 -1.23 -13.81
N ILE A 47 8.10 -1.19 -12.49
CA ILE A 47 7.81 -2.32 -11.58
C ILE A 47 6.29 -2.55 -11.51
N ALA A 48 5.50 -1.49 -11.33
CA ALA A 48 4.05 -1.59 -11.25
C ALA A 48 3.44 -2.16 -12.55
N TYR A 49 3.89 -1.70 -13.70
CA TYR A 49 3.40 -2.21 -14.99
C TYR A 49 3.85 -3.64 -15.26
N ASN A 50 5.05 -4.03 -14.81
CA ASN A 50 5.47 -5.42 -14.88
C ASN A 50 4.51 -6.33 -14.11
N ILE A 51 4.15 -5.97 -12.88
CA ILE A 51 3.17 -6.71 -12.05
C ILE A 51 1.79 -6.74 -12.72
N LEU A 52 1.29 -5.60 -13.20
CA LEU A 52 0.00 -5.50 -13.90
C LEU A 52 -0.05 -6.36 -15.17
N CYS A 53 1.09 -6.56 -15.82
CA CYS A 53 1.23 -7.42 -17.00
C CYS A 53 1.51 -8.90 -16.65
N GLY A 54 1.37 -9.29 -15.37
CA GLY A 54 1.54 -10.67 -14.90
C GLY A 54 2.97 -11.06 -14.56
N GLY A 55 3.91 -10.09 -14.49
CA GLY A 55 5.27 -10.32 -13.98
C GLY A 55 5.24 -10.64 -12.48
N ARG A 56 6.10 -11.57 -12.06
CA ARG A 56 6.24 -12.02 -10.67
C ARG A 56 7.58 -11.67 -10.06
N THR A 57 8.56 -11.43 -10.91
CA THR A 57 9.93 -11.08 -10.53
C THR A 57 10.39 -9.85 -11.31
N LEU A 58 11.49 -9.24 -10.89
CA LEU A 58 12.11 -8.14 -11.65
C LEU A 58 12.66 -8.62 -12.99
N GLU A 59 13.10 -9.87 -13.10
CA GLU A 59 13.59 -10.48 -14.35
C GLU A 59 12.53 -10.47 -15.44
N ASP A 60 11.24 -10.52 -15.09
CA ASP A 60 10.14 -10.46 -16.07
C ASP A 60 10.06 -9.10 -16.79
N ILE A 61 10.71 -8.06 -16.26
CA ILE A 61 10.88 -6.77 -16.94
C ILE A 61 11.60 -6.96 -18.30
N GLU A 62 12.50 -7.95 -18.40
CA GLU A 62 13.20 -8.24 -19.65
C GLU A 62 12.24 -8.57 -20.80
N ILE A 63 11.12 -9.22 -20.51
CA ILE A 63 10.06 -9.51 -21.49
C ILE A 63 9.44 -8.20 -21.99
N ARG A 64 9.22 -7.25 -21.10
CA ARG A 64 8.55 -5.95 -21.40
C ARG A 64 9.48 -5.02 -22.18
N ARG A 65 10.78 -4.96 -21.80
CA ARG A 65 11.74 -4.07 -22.47
C ARG A 65 12.09 -4.50 -23.89
N ASN A 66 11.88 -5.79 -24.22
CA ASN A 66 12.08 -6.34 -25.56
C ASN A 66 10.78 -6.40 -26.38
N ASP A 67 9.64 -5.98 -25.84
CA ASP A 67 8.36 -5.89 -26.55
C ASP A 67 8.16 -4.46 -27.11
N LEU A 68 8.41 -4.29 -28.40
CA LEU A 68 8.26 -2.99 -29.07
C LEU A 68 6.82 -2.46 -28.99
N VAL A 69 5.81 -3.34 -28.95
CA VAL A 69 4.41 -2.92 -28.86
C VAL A 69 4.09 -2.40 -27.45
N PHE A 70 4.69 -3.02 -26.42
CA PHE A 70 4.63 -2.52 -25.05
C PHE A 70 5.26 -1.13 -24.93
N LEU A 71 6.48 -0.96 -25.46
CA LEU A 71 7.17 0.33 -25.45
C LEU A 71 6.38 1.41 -26.21
N ASP A 72 5.86 1.08 -27.40
CA ASP A 72 5.00 2.00 -28.17
C ASP A 72 3.75 2.40 -27.37
N ALA A 73 3.12 1.47 -26.64
CA ALA A 73 1.94 1.75 -25.83
C ALA A 73 2.24 2.71 -24.65
N LEU A 74 3.48 2.74 -24.17
CA LEU A 74 3.93 3.69 -23.16
C LEU A 74 4.52 4.98 -23.75
N GLY A 75 4.67 5.08 -25.07
CA GLY A 75 5.41 6.16 -25.71
C GLY A 75 6.89 6.20 -25.34
N ALA A 76 7.45 5.08 -24.89
CA ALA A 76 8.82 4.95 -24.41
C ALA A 76 9.74 4.33 -25.48
N ARG A 77 10.99 4.80 -25.53
CA ARG A 77 12.04 4.15 -26.35
C ARG A 77 12.72 3.00 -25.64
N ALA A 78 12.79 3.09 -24.32
CA ALA A 78 13.37 2.08 -23.43
C ALA A 78 12.78 2.25 -22.04
N ILE A 79 12.85 1.19 -21.23
CA ILE A 79 12.52 1.17 -19.81
C ILE A 79 13.70 0.65 -19.00
N PRO A 80 13.80 0.92 -17.69
CA PRO A 80 14.85 0.36 -16.84
C PRO A 80 14.89 -1.17 -16.94
N ASP A 81 16.09 -1.74 -17.04
CA ASP A 81 16.30 -3.19 -17.03
C ASP A 81 16.13 -3.76 -15.59
N PRO A 82 16.06 -5.11 -15.42
CA PRO A 82 15.89 -5.74 -14.11
C PRO A 82 16.93 -5.34 -13.07
N THR A 83 18.20 -5.26 -13.47
CA THR A 83 19.30 -4.89 -12.55
C THR A 83 19.14 -3.43 -12.09
N THR A 84 18.86 -2.53 -13.02
CA THR A 84 18.60 -1.12 -12.73
C THR A 84 17.37 -0.94 -11.82
N ALA A 85 16.31 -1.73 -12.04
CA ALA A 85 15.13 -1.72 -11.17
C ALA A 85 15.46 -2.23 -9.75
N GLY A 86 16.25 -3.29 -9.65
CA GLY A 86 16.72 -3.81 -8.37
C GLY A 86 17.63 -2.82 -7.61
N ASP A 87 18.54 -2.14 -8.32
CA ASP A 87 19.39 -1.10 -7.74
C ASP A 87 18.57 0.11 -7.25
N PHE A 88 17.52 0.47 -7.95
CA PHE A 88 16.58 1.51 -7.51
C PHE A 88 15.88 1.12 -6.22
N CYS A 89 15.33 -0.11 -6.12
CA CYS A 89 14.68 -0.59 -4.89
C CYS A 89 15.62 -0.58 -3.67
N ARG A 90 16.91 -0.86 -3.87
CA ARG A 90 17.90 -0.86 -2.77
C ARG A 90 18.27 0.52 -2.22
N ARG A 91 17.82 1.59 -2.87
CA ARG A 91 18.07 2.98 -2.42
C ARG A 91 17.07 3.48 -1.40
N PHE A 92 15.94 2.81 -1.27
CA PHE A 92 14.88 3.24 -0.35
C PHE A 92 15.29 3.08 1.10
N GLU A 93 15.14 4.14 1.84
CA GLU A 93 15.09 4.16 3.29
C GLU A 93 13.64 4.28 3.77
N GLN A 94 13.40 4.18 5.08
CA GLN A 94 12.04 4.21 5.65
C GLN A 94 11.27 5.48 5.25
N LEU A 95 11.93 6.63 5.26
CA LEU A 95 11.29 7.90 4.88
C LEU A 95 10.90 7.96 3.41
N ASP A 96 11.68 7.34 2.53
CA ASP A 96 11.39 7.30 1.09
C ASP A 96 10.16 6.42 0.79
N VAL A 97 9.98 5.33 1.57
CA VAL A 97 8.78 4.49 1.47
C VAL A 97 7.54 5.29 1.86
N TRP A 98 7.62 6.09 2.94
CA TRP A 98 6.54 6.99 3.34
C TRP A 98 6.27 8.06 2.28
N ALA A 99 7.31 8.70 1.74
CA ALA A 99 7.17 9.70 0.69
C ALA A 99 6.45 9.12 -0.55
N LEU A 100 6.80 7.90 -0.98
CA LEU A 100 6.13 7.25 -2.09
C LEU A 100 4.65 6.95 -1.78
N MET A 101 4.33 6.47 -0.57
CA MET A 101 2.94 6.23 -0.15
C MET A 101 2.13 7.53 -0.15
N GLU A 102 2.70 8.64 0.36
CA GLU A 102 2.04 9.94 0.38
C GLU A 102 1.85 10.50 -1.04
N ALA A 103 2.82 10.36 -1.94
CA ALA A 103 2.65 10.75 -3.36
C ALA A 103 1.46 10.02 -4.00
N VAL A 104 1.31 8.73 -3.74
CA VAL A 104 0.14 7.94 -4.20
C VAL A 104 -1.14 8.42 -3.53
N ASN A 105 -1.11 8.71 -2.23
CA ASN A 105 -2.25 9.18 -1.46
C ASN A 105 -2.74 10.57 -1.89
N GLU A 106 -1.84 11.48 -2.30
CA GLU A 106 -2.20 12.77 -2.87
C GLU A 106 -3.01 12.61 -4.17
N VAL A 107 -2.61 11.69 -5.02
CA VAL A 107 -3.37 11.37 -6.25
C VAL A 107 -4.72 10.74 -5.90
N ARG A 108 -4.73 9.80 -4.93
CA ARG A 108 -5.95 9.14 -4.43
C ARG A 108 -6.99 10.15 -3.94
N LYS A 109 -6.59 11.12 -3.12
CA LYS A 109 -7.48 12.20 -2.64
C LYS A 109 -8.12 12.98 -3.79
N ARG A 110 -7.36 13.26 -4.86
CA ARG A 110 -7.90 13.93 -6.07
C ARG A 110 -8.97 13.08 -6.76
N VAL A 111 -8.70 11.79 -6.90
CA VAL A 111 -9.66 10.84 -7.49
C VAL A 111 -10.91 10.72 -6.63
N TRP A 112 -10.78 10.61 -5.31
CA TRP A 112 -11.93 10.54 -4.39
C TRP A 112 -12.79 11.79 -4.45
N ARG A 113 -12.19 12.98 -4.47
CA ARG A 113 -12.92 14.25 -4.60
C ARG A 113 -13.63 14.34 -5.95
N HIS A 114 -13.02 13.84 -7.02
CA HIS A 114 -13.67 13.80 -8.34
C HIS A 114 -14.89 12.86 -8.37
N ARG A 115 -14.83 11.73 -7.67
CA ARG A 115 -16.00 10.85 -7.50
C ARG A 115 -17.09 11.45 -6.62
N GLY A 116 -16.73 12.41 -5.77
CA GLY A 116 -17.66 13.19 -4.97
C GLY A 116 -18.48 12.36 -3.99
N PRO A 117 -19.67 12.85 -3.59
CA PRO A 117 -20.52 12.24 -2.57
C PRO A 117 -20.96 10.80 -2.85
N ALA A 118 -20.88 10.34 -4.10
CA ALA A 118 -21.12 8.94 -4.45
C ALA A 118 -20.15 7.98 -3.77
N LEU A 119 -18.95 8.46 -3.40
CA LEU A 119 -17.97 7.72 -2.61
C LEU A 119 -17.83 8.30 -1.21
N THR A 120 -17.58 9.60 -1.10
CA THR A 120 -17.20 10.24 0.17
C THR A 120 -18.40 10.52 1.09
N GLY A 121 -19.62 10.43 0.59
CA GLY A 121 -20.85 10.56 1.40
C GLY A 121 -21.15 9.35 2.30
N ASP A 122 -20.49 8.20 2.05
CA ASP A 122 -20.58 7.02 2.92
C ASP A 122 -19.58 7.12 4.09
N VAL A 123 -19.66 6.17 5.04
CA VAL A 123 -18.67 5.99 6.10
C VAL A 123 -17.39 5.40 5.51
N ALA A 124 -16.24 6.02 5.70
CA ALA A 124 -14.96 5.41 5.37
C ALA A 124 -14.70 4.25 6.35
N ARG A 125 -14.70 3.03 5.84
CA ARG A 125 -14.39 1.83 6.61
C ARG A 125 -12.90 1.51 6.42
N ILE A 126 -12.14 1.76 7.47
CA ILE A 126 -10.69 1.56 7.48
C ILE A 126 -10.41 0.24 8.19
N ASP A 127 -9.87 -0.72 7.44
CA ASP A 127 -9.48 -2.02 7.95
C ASP A 127 -7.98 -2.09 8.17
N ALA A 128 -7.56 -2.70 9.27
CA ALA A 128 -6.16 -3.04 9.50
C ALA A 128 -6.01 -4.54 9.73
N ASP A 129 -4.96 -5.09 9.15
CA ASP A 129 -4.60 -6.50 9.31
C ASP A 129 -3.08 -6.68 9.21
N GLY A 130 -2.57 -7.67 9.94
CA GLY A 130 -1.19 -8.13 9.83
C GLY A 130 -1.12 -9.32 8.87
N THR A 131 -0.30 -9.21 7.83
CA THR A 131 -0.18 -10.27 6.84
C THR A 131 1.22 -10.89 6.88
N MET A 132 1.33 -12.22 6.93
CA MET A 132 2.62 -12.90 6.92
C MET A 132 3.14 -13.06 5.50
N VAL A 133 4.36 -12.56 5.26
CA VAL A 133 5.09 -12.76 4.00
C VAL A 133 6.29 -13.65 4.28
N GLU A 134 6.14 -14.93 3.93
CA GLU A 134 7.19 -15.93 4.11
C GLU A 134 8.35 -15.72 3.15
N THR A 135 9.56 -16.04 3.62
CA THR A 135 10.77 -16.06 2.78
C THR A 135 11.78 -17.04 3.32
N ASP A 136 12.43 -17.78 2.43
CA ASP A 136 13.50 -18.73 2.74
C ASP A 136 14.89 -18.05 2.83
N ALA A 137 14.95 -16.75 2.60
CA ALA A 137 16.23 -16.01 2.56
C ALA A 137 16.63 -15.53 3.96
N GLU A 138 17.36 -16.35 4.69
CA GLU A 138 17.79 -16.14 6.09
C GLU A 138 18.62 -14.87 6.33
N CYS A 139 19.22 -14.30 5.30
CA CYS A 139 20.13 -13.15 5.43
C CYS A 139 19.48 -11.81 5.02
N LYS A 140 18.16 -11.75 4.85
CA LYS A 140 17.48 -10.48 4.54
C LYS A 140 17.35 -9.62 5.80
N ASP A 141 17.61 -8.33 5.65
CA ASP A 141 17.44 -7.36 6.74
C ASP A 141 15.99 -7.30 7.21
N GLY A 142 15.79 -7.29 8.52
CA GLY A 142 14.47 -7.23 9.16
C GLY A 142 13.66 -8.53 9.13
N ILE A 143 14.20 -9.63 8.58
CA ILE A 143 13.54 -10.96 8.67
C ILE A 143 13.56 -11.46 10.12
N ASP A 144 12.49 -12.15 10.54
CA ASP A 144 12.43 -12.79 11.83
C ASP A 144 11.48 -14.00 11.83
N PHE A 145 11.62 -14.86 12.84
CA PHE A 145 10.81 -16.05 13.01
C PHE A 145 9.48 -15.72 13.68
N ASN A 146 8.37 -16.01 13.00
CA ASN A 146 7.05 -15.93 13.59
C ASN A 146 6.74 -17.19 14.42
N GLY A 147 6.82 -17.06 15.74
CA GLY A 147 6.61 -18.17 16.67
C GLY A 147 5.20 -18.77 16.64
N HIS A 148 4.19 -18.01 16.22
CA HIS A 148 2.80 -18.46 16.06
C HIS A 148 2.62 -19.27 14.78
N LYS A 149 3.06 -18.72 13.65
CA LYS A 149 2.92 -19.35 12.32
C LYS A 149 4.03 -20.37 12.01
N LYS A 150 5.11 -20.38 12.80
CA LYS A 150 6.27 -21.27 12.63
C LYS A 150 7.01 -21.10 11.31
N VAL A 151 7.09 -19.87 10.82
CA VAL A 151 7.73 -19.51 9.55
C VAL A 151 8.65 -18.31 9.72
N TRP A 152 9.68 -18.22 8.87
CA TRP A 152 10.52 -17.04 8.73
C TRP A 152 9.91 -16.06 7.74
N GLY A 153 9.99 -14.76 8.02
CA GLY A 153 9.48 -13.77 7.08
C GLY A 153 9.30 -12.39 7.68
N TYR A 154 8.45 -11.63 7.02
CA TYR A 154 7.99 -10.31 7.45
C TYR A 154 6.53 -10.38 7.86
N HIS A 155 6.10 -9.47 8.72
CA HIS A 155 4.70 -9.32 9.13
C HIS A 155 4.21 -7.89 8.86
N PRO A 156 4.06 -7.50 7.57
CA PRO A 156 3.57 -6.19 7.21
C PRO A 156 2.22 -5.89 7.83
N LEU A 157 2.04 -4.65 8.27
CA LEU A 157 0.73 -4.08 8.57
C LEU A 157 0.14 -3.50 7.30
N LEU A 158 -1.03 -3.98 6.92
CA LEU A 158 -1.84 -3.43 5.83
C LEU A 158 -3.01 -2.65 6.41
N VAL A 159 -3.12 -1.38 6.05
CA VAL A 159 -4.30 -0.55 6.34
C VAL A 159 -4.97 -0.18 5.03
N SER A 160 -6.25 -0.49 4.89
CA SER A 160 -7.01 -0.37 3.64
C SER A 160 -8.34 0.35 3.81
N LEU A 161 -8.84 0.96 2.74
CA LEU A 161 -10.20 1.49 2.64
C LEU A 161 -11.12 0.39 2.08
N ALA A 162 -11.92 -0.24 2.93
CA ALA A 162 -12.81 -1.34 2.55
C ALA A 162 -13.87 -0.95 1.53
N ASN A 163 -14.27 0.33 1.47
CA ASN A 163 -15.25 0.84 0.51
C ASN A 163 -14.82 0.59 -0.95
N THR A 164 -13.52 0.59 -1.22
CA THR A 164 -12.94 0.44 -2.56
C THR A 164 -11.95 -0.72 -2.66
N GLY A 165 -11.55 -1.30 -1.53
CA GLY A 165 -10.50 -2.33 -1.46
C GLY A 165 -9.09 -1.77 -1.67
N GLU A 166 -8.91 -0.45 -1.55
CA GLU A 166 -7.62 0.20 -1.77
C GLU A 166 -6.71 0.08 -0.56
N PRO A 167 -5.45 -0.37 -0.70
CA PRO A 167 -4.44 -0.23 0.34
C PRO A 167 -4.10 1.25 0.52
N LEU A 168 -4.24 1.78 1.73
CA LEU A 168 -3.87 3.15 2.09
C LEU A 168 -2.41 3.23 2.53
N TYR A 169 -2.02 2.30 3.41
CA TYR A 169 -0.67 2.16 3.94
C TYR A 169 -0.26 0.69 4.04
N ILE A 170 0.99 0.42 3.72
CA ILE A 170 1.64 -0.88 3.91
C ILE A 170 2.93 -0.62 4.65
N VAL A 171 3.02 -1.06 5.90
CA VAL A 171 4.22 -0.88 6.73
C VAL A 171 4.90 -2.22 6.92
N ASN A 172 6.06 -2.40 6.28
CA ASN A 172 6.83 -3.62 6.46
C ASN A 172 7.39 -3.71 7.88
N ARG A 173 7.31 -4.89 8.48
CA ARG A 173 7.74 -5.15 9.85
C ARG A 173 8.37 -6.54 9.94
N SER A 174 9.21 -6.74 10.96
CA SER A 174 9.78 -8.05 11.29
C SER A 174 8.69 -9.09 11.54
N GLY A 175 8.95 -10.34 11.18
CA GLY A 175 8.01 -11.45 11.27
C GLY A 175 7.51 -11.76 12.69
N SER A 176 8.29 -11.40 13.73
CA SER A 176 7.91 -11.60 15.13
C SER A 176 7.01 -10.50 15.70
N ARG A 177 6.81 -9.37 14.99
CA ARG A 177 6.02 -8.26 15.51
C ARG A 177 4.53 -8.57 15.54
N PRO A 178 3.84 -8.26 16.67
CA PRO A 178 2.39 -8.43 16.76
C PRO A 178 1.66 -7.46 15.82
N SER A 179 0.44 -7.83 15.39
CA SER A 179 -0.34 -7.06 14.40
C SER A 179 -0.60 -5.62 14.84
N HIS A 180 -0.81 -5.39 16.12
CA HIS A 180 -1.12 -4.07 16.69
C HIS A 180 0.07 -3.12 16.84
N ASP A 181 1.31 -3.63 16.78
CA ASP A 181 2.49 -2.81 17.02
C ASP A 181 2.62 -1.70 15.96
N GLY A 182 2.60 -0.43 16.40
CA GLY A 182 2.58 0.74 15.54
C GLY A 182 1.26 1.01 14.80
N ALA A 183 0.23 0.16 14.97
CA ALA A 183 -1.02 0.29 14.21
C ALA A 183 -1.80 1.59 14.51
N ALA A 184 -1.75 2.09 15.74
CA ALA A 184 -2.48 3.31 16.11
C ALA A 184 -2.02 4.52 15.29
N GLU A 185 -0.72 4.68 15.07
CA GLU A 185 -0.17 5.76 14.25
C GLU A 185 -0.61 5.63 12.78
N VAL A 186 -0.60 4.42 12.24
CA VAL A 186 -1.03 4.18 10.85
C VAL A 186 -2.54 4.40 10.70
N PHE A 187 -3.35 4.03 11.70
CA PHE A 187 -4.78 4.39 11.74
C PHE A 187 -4.97 5.91 11.74
N ASP A 188 -4.21 6.65 12.53
CA ASP A 188 -4.30 8.11 12.57
C ASP A 188 -3.99 8.74 11.21
N ASN A 189 -2.96 8.26 10.53
CA ASN A 189 -2.63 8.68 9.17
C ASN A 189 -3.76 8.36 8.18
N ALA A 190 -4.35 7.16 8.27
CA ALA A 190 -5.47 6.77 7.43
C ALA A 190 -6.75 7.60 7.70
N ILE A 191 -7.03 7.92 8.97
CA ILE A 191 -8.11 8.84 9.36
C ILE A 191 -7.90 10.22 8.73
N ALA A 192 -6.69 10.78 8.87
CA ALA A 192 -6.34 12.09 8.31
C ALA A 192 -6.45 12.08 6.78
N LEU A 193 -5.96 11.02 6.12
CA LEU A 193 -6.07 10.81 4.69
C LEU A 193 -7.54 10.79 4.22
N CYS A 194 -8.39 9.99 4.86
CA CYS A 194 -9.80 9.88 4.49
C CYS A 194 -10.54 11.21 4.69
N ARG A 195 -10.31 11.90 5.81
CA ARG A 195 -10.89 13.23 6.06
C ARG A 195 -10.45 14.24 5.00
N SER A 196 -9.16 14.33 4.71
CA SER A 196 -8.64 15.22 3.67
C SER A 196 -9.13 14.86 2.27
N GLY A 197 -9.50 13.60 2.06
CA GLY A 197 -10.12 13.08 0.84
C GLY A 197 -11.61 13.35 0.70
N GLY A 198 -12.26 13.87 1.76
CA GLY A 198 -13.68 14.28 1.74
C GLY A 198 -14.63 13.35 2.48
N PHE A 199 -14.14 12.38 3.26
CA PHE A 199 -15.01 11.56 4.12
C PHE A 199 -15.22 12.24 5.47
N ASP A 200 -16.48 12.45 5.87
CA ASP A 200 -16.85 13.03 7.17
C ASP A 200 -16.93 11.98 8.28
N LYS A 201 -17.32 10.76 7.93
CA LYS A 201 -17.56 9.67 8.89
C LYS A 201 -16.51 8.61 8.73
N ILE A 202 -15.88 8.21 9.84
CA ILE A 202 -14.82 7.20 9.87
C ILE A 202 -15.23 6.05 10.79
N LEU A 203 -14.98 4.82 10.34
CA LEU A 203 -15.12 3.60 11.11
C LEU A 203 -13.83 2.78 10.98
N LEU A 204 -13.12 2.57 12.09
CA LEU A 204 -11.99 1.67 12.16
C LEU A 204 -12.47 0.24 12.42
N ARG A 205 -11.85 -0.74 11.78
CA ARG A 205 -12.12 -2.16 12.00
C ARG A 205 -10.81 -2.95 12.06
N GLY A 206 -10.80 -3.97 12.89
CA GLY A 206 -9.69 -4.92 13.03
C GLY A 206 -10.10 -6.12 13.87
N ASP A 207 -9.25 -7.11 13.91
CA ASP A 207 -9.45 -8.27 14.77
C ASP A 207 -9.12 -7.98 16.24
N THR A 208 -8.95 -9.02 17.06
CA THR A 208 -8.68 -8.90 18.49
C THR A 208 -7.36 -8.22 18.82
N ASP A 209 -6.37 -8.35 17.94
CA ASP A 209 -5.05 -7.75 18.12
C ASP A 209 -5.09 -6.22 18.12
N PHE A 210 -6.08 -5.61 17.44
CA PHE A 210 -6.22 -4.16 17.32
C PHE A 210 -7.07 -3.50 18.43
N SER A 211 -7.55 -4.26 19.42
CA SER A 211 -8.32 -3.73 20.55
C SER A 211 -7.47 -2.90 21.53
N LEU A 212 -6.80 -1.86 21.03
CA LEU A 212 -5.90 -0.98 21.79
C LEU A 212 -6.71 0.06 22.58
N THR A 213 -7.23 -0.34 23.74
CA THR A 213 -8.14 0.47 24.56
C THR A 213 -7.59 1.85 24.94
N THR A 214 -6.27 2.01 25.02
CA THR A 214 -5.61 3.29 25.30
C THR A 214 -5.90 4.38 24.26
N ASN A 215 -6.35 4.01 23.05
CA ASN A 215 -6.66 4.93 21.96
C ASN A 215 -8.16 5.21 21.81
N PHE A 216 -9.03 4.46 22.48
CA PHE A 216 -10.48 4.51 22.26
C PHE A 216 -11.08 5.87 22.59
N ASP A 217 -10.77 6.44 23.76
CA ASP A 217 -11.27 7.75 24.17
C ASP A 217 -10.81 8.85 23.19
N ARG A 218 -9.57 8.77 22.72
CA ARG A 218 -9.02 9.72 21.78
C ARG A 218 -9.74 9.68 20.42
N TRP A 219 -10.00 8.48 19.90
CA TRP A 219 -10.72 8.30 18.64
C TRP A 219 -12.20 8.68 18.77
N ASP A 220 -12.87 8.28 19.86
CA ASP A 220 -14.29 8.65 20.08
C ASP A 220 -14.46 10.15 20.24
N ASN A 221 -13.61 10.82 21.01
CA ASN A 221 -13.60 12.28 21.16
C ASN A 221 -13.33 12.99 19.81
N ALA A 222 -12.60 12.37 18.90
CA ALA A 222 -12.39 12.86 17.55
C ALA A 222 -13.54 12.49 16.58
N GLY A 223 -14.63 11.88 17.06
CA GLY A 223 -15.78 11.45 16.24
C GLY A 223 -15.49 10.26 15.32
N VAL A 224 -14.44 9.49 15.61
CA VAL A 224 -14.10 8.25 14.90
C VAL A 224 -14.77 7.08 15.60
N LYS A 225 -15.54 6.29 14.86
CA LYS A 225 -16.12 5.06 15.39
C LYS A 225 -15.18 3.89 15.14
N PHE A 226 -15.28 2.85 15.96
CA PHE A 226 -14.42 1.67 15.83
C PHE A 226 -15.16 0.40 16.23
N VAL A 227 -14.80 -0.70 15.58
CA VAL A 227 -15.24 -2.07 15.88
C VAL A 227 -14.01 -2.98 15.84
N PHE A 228 -13.59 -3.46 16.98
CA PHE A 228 -12.49 -4.41 17.11
C PHE A 228 -13.00 -5.70 17.77
N GLY A 229 -12.41 -6.82 17.36
CA GLY A 229 -12.59 -8.07 18.09
C GLY A 229 -12.13 -7.91 19.55
N TYR A 230 -12.64 -8.74 20.43
CA TYR A 230 -12.16 -8.83 21.80
C TYR A 230 -12.06 -10.30 22.22
N ASP A 231 -10.95 -10.67 22.81
CA ASP A 231 -10.74 -12.06 23.23
C ASP A 231 -11.73 -12.47 24.30
N ALA A 232 -12.41 -13.57 24.05
CA ALA A 232 -13.39 -14.13 24.97
C ALA A 232 -12.66 -14.74 26.19
N ASN A 233 -12.47 -13.94 27.24
CA ASN A 233 -11.97 -14.40 28.52
C ASN A 233 -13.08 -15.05 29.37
N PRO A 234 -12.75 -15.80 30.45
CA PRO A 234 -13.74 -16.47 31.30
C PRO A 234 -14.81 -15.53 31.88
N LEU A 235 -14.43 -14.29 32.24
CA LEU A 235 -15.37 -13.31 32.76
C LEU A 235 -16.42 -12.93 31.73
N LEU A 236 -16.00 -12.62 30.51
CA LEU A 236 -16.92 -12.27 29.41
C LEU A 236 -17.82 -13.44 29.03
N LYS A 237 -17.28 -14.68 29.03
CA LYS A 237 -18.09 -15.88 28.78
C LYS A 237 -19.16 -16.05 29.84
N ASN A 238 -18.84 -15.87 31.11
CA ASN A 238 -19.81 -15.95 32.19
C ASN A 238 -20.89 -14.90 32.09
N LEU A 239 -20.49 -13.61 31.84
CA LEU A 239 -21.46 -12.52 31.65
C LEU A 239 -22.40 -12.75 30.45
N ALA A 240 -21.91 -13.38 29.37
CA ALA A 240 -22.73 -13.68 28.20
C ALA A 240 -23.70 -14.89 28.42
N THR A 241 -23.46 -15.74 29.41
CA THR A 241 -24.38 -16.83 29.76
C THR A 241 -25.52 -16.40 30.67
N ASP A 242 -25.40 -15.22 31.30
CA ASP A 242 -26.43 -14.69 32.21
C ASP A 242 -27.46 -13.77 31.50
N VAL A 243 -27.41 -13.68 30.16
CA VAL A 243 -28.31 -12.93 29.27
C VAL A 243 -29.12 -13.90 28.42
#